data_c62afce0f2b477cb072ee684db184ce4
#
_entry.id   c62afce0f2b477cb072ee684db184ce4
#
_cell.length_a   1.000
_cell.length_b   1.000
_cell.length_c   1.000
_cell.angle_alpha   90.00
_cell.angle_beta   90.00
_cell.angle_gamma   90.00
#
_symmetry.space_group_name_H-M   'P 1'
#
loop_
_entity.id
_entity.type
_entity.pdbx_description
1 polymer ?
#
loop_
_entity_poly.entity_id
_entity_poly.type
_entity_poly.pdbx_seq_one_letter_code
_entity_poly.pdbx_strand_id
1 'polypeptide(L)'
;AELPGKGDGAMVVSVRSLGLSGISGYEVTVECFLSGGLPAFDVVGLPDTAVREARERVRAAVKTCGARFPVSRITVNLAPANQRKEGTVYDLPILLGLLTASEELPPLPEDAAFLGELSLTGALRPVAGVLPMALCADRCGIRKLYVPARNAAEATLADGITVYPVENVAQLLAHLRGETPIPPAERWQPTGETLPMPDFSEVMGQENVKRVLEIAAAGG
;
A
#
# COMPACT_ATOMS: atom_id res chain seq x y z
N ALA A 1 -12.49 41.79 20.22
CA ALA A 1 -11.48 40.77 19.87
C ALA A 1 -12.11 39.91 18.80
N GLU A 2 -11.79 40.21 17.54
CA GLU A 2 -12.21 39.44 16.38
C GLU A 2 -11.42 38.11 16.36
N LEU A 3 -12.13 36.99 16.29
CA LEU A 3 -11.54 35.70 16.01
C LEU A 3 -10.98 35.73 14.59
N PRO A 4 -9.75 35.22 14.34
CA PRO A 4 -9.22 35.18 12.99
C PRO A 4 -10.09 34.27 12.13
N GLY A 5 -10.51 34.80 10.98
CA GLY A 5 -11.30 34.13 9.98
C GLY A 5 -10.67 32.78 9.59
N LYS A 6 -11.49 31.75 9.31
CA LYS A 6 -11.09 30.55 8.62
C LYS A 6 -10.42 30.93 7.31
N GLY A 7 -9.09 31.03 7.32
CA GLY A 7 -8.32 31.15 6.10
C GLY A 7 -8.57 29.91 5.23
N ASP A 8 -8.65 30.11 3.91
CA ASP A 8 -8.56 29.09 2.87
C ASP A 8 -7.21 28.37 3.00
N GLY A 9 -7.01 27.64 4.08
CA GLY A 9 -5.83 26.84 4.35
C GLY A 9 -5.88 25.56 3.53
N ALA A 10 -5.38 25.64 2.32
CA ALA A 10 -5.12 24.48 1.51
C ALA A 10 -4.22 23.51 2.30
N MET A 11 -4.80 22.40 2.80
CA MET A 11 -4.08 21.42 3.58
C MET A 11 -3.53 20.33 2.66
N VAL A 12 -2.21 20.15 2.64
CA VAL A 12 -1.56 19.01 2.01
C VAL A 12 -1.38 17.94 3.08
N VAL A 13 -1.88 16.74 2.80
CA VAL A 13 -1.68 15.55 3.64
C VAL A 13 -0.76 14.60 2.93
N SER A 14 0.27 14.13 3.62
CA SER A 14 1.23 13.16 3.12
C SER A 14 1.02 11.81 3.78
N VAL A 15 0.94 10.75 2.98
CA VAL A 15 0.82 9.36 3.42
C VAL A 15 1.98 8.57 2.85
N ARG A 16 2.69 7.85 3.71
CA ARG A 16 3.80 6.99 3.28
C ARG A 16 3.27 5.70 2.67
N SER A 17 3.88 5.31 1.58
CA SER A 17 3.63 4.06 0.86
C SER A 17 4.93 3.52 0.28
N LEU A 18 4.86 2.43 -0.44
CA LEU A 18 5.99 1.79 -1.07
C LEU A 18 5.63 1.35 -2.48
N GLY A 19 6.60 1.40 -3.38
CA GLY A 19 6.50 0.91 -4.74
C GLY A 19 7.57 -0.13 -5.03
N LEU A 20 7.46 -0.76 -6.19
CA LEU A 20 8.38 -1.77 -6.67
C LEU A 20 9.03 -1.32 -7.99
N SER A 21 10.34 -1.45 -8.08
CA SER A 21 11.11 -1.25 -9.31
C SER A 21 11.99 -2.48 -9.54
N GLY A 22 11.62 -3.31 -10.51
CA GLY A 22 12.20 -4.64 -10.65
C GLY A 22 11.95 -5.47 -9.39
N ILE A 23 13.02 -5.88 -8.72
CA ILE A 23 12.96 -6.65 -7.45
C ILE A 23 13.20 -5.78 -6.20
N SER A 24 13.32 -4.47 -6.36
CA SER A 24 13.66 -3.56 -5.27
C SER A 24 12.48 -2.68 -4.89
N GLY A 25 12.15 -2.65 -3.59
CA GLY A 25 11.21 -1.70 -3.05
C GLY A 25 11.81 -0.28 -2.97
N TYR A 26 10.96 0.73 -3.12
CA TYR A 26 11.31 2.13 -2.89
C TYR A 26 10.17 2.85 -2.18
N GLU A 27 10.49 3.90 -1.44
CA GLU A 27 9.48 4.69 -0.74
C GLU A 27 8.71 5.59 -1.72
N VAL A 28 7.40 5.67 -1.51
CA VAL A 28 6.49 6.56 -2.22
C VAL A 28 5.75 7.40 -1.20
N THR A 29 5.78 8.72 -1.37
CA THR A 29 4.93 9.63 -0.60
C THR A 29 3.70 9.97 -1.45
N VAL A 30 2.52 9.69 -0.92
CA VAL A 30 1.24 10.04 -1.52
C VAL A 30 0.77 11.35 -0.90
N GLU A 31 0.82 12.44 -1.64
CA GLU A 31 0.41 13.76 -1.18
C GLU A 31 -0.98 14.08 -1.72
N CYS A 32 -1.94 14.30 -0.83
CA CYS A 32 -3.31 14.65 -1.18
C CYS A 32 -3.58 16.11 -0.87
N PHE A 33 -4.05 16.84 -1.87
CA PHE A 33 -4.39 18.25 -1.80
C PHE A 33 -5.85 18.47 -2.21
N LEU A 34 -6.61 19.12 -1.34
CA LEU A 34 -7.99 19.53 -1.60
C LEU A 34 -8.05 21.04 -1.80
N SER A 35 -8.65 21.48 -2.89
CA SER A 35 -8.83 22.90 -3.19
C SER A 35 -10.27 23.19 -3.64
N GLY A 36 -10.65 24.46 -3.51
CA GLY A 36 -11.92 24.94 -4.04
C GLY A 36 -11.98 24.88 -5.57
N GLY A 37 -13.19 24.95 -6.14
CA GLY A 37 -13.42 24.98 -7.58
C GLY A 37 -14.28 23.83 -8.07
N LEU A 38 -14.30 23.63 -9.38
CA LEU A 38 -15.04 22.52 -9.99
C LEU A 38 -14.44 21.18 -9.57
N PRO A 39 -15.29 20.21 -9.18
CA PRO A 39 -14.82 18.90 -8.79
C PRO A 39 -14.00 18.22 -9.88
N ALA A 40 -12.77 17.87 -9.54
CA ALA A 40 -11.82 17.16 -10.39
C ALA A 40 -11.01 16.18 -9.56
N PHE A 41 -10.40 15.18 -10.21
CA PHE A 41 -9.50 14.24 -9.56
C PHE A 41 -8.31 14.02 -10.47
N ASP A 42 -7.20 14.61 -10.13
CA ASP A 42 -5.97 14.57 -10.89
C ASP A 42 -4.89 13.77 -10.14
N VAL A 43 -4.25 12.81 -10.81
CA VAL A 43 -3.11 12.06 -10.27
C VAL A 43 -1.87 12.39 -11.07
N VAL A 44 -0.83 12.87 -10.38
CA VAL A 44 0.48 13.23 -10.96
C VAL A 44 1.62 12.43 -10.33
N GLY A 45 2.81 12.50 -10.86
CA GLY A 45 3.96 11.72 -10.37
C GLY A 45 4.22 10.46 -11.18
N LEU A 46 4.02 10.51 -12.51
CA LEU A 46 4.21 9.40 -13.46
C LEU A 46 3.35 8.15 -13.15
N PRO A 47 2.02 8.31 -12.92
CA PRO A 47 1.13 7.17 -12.71
C PRO A 47 0.93 6.38 -14.00
N ASP A 48 0.84 5.05 -13.90
CA ASP A 48 0.35 4.20 -14.99
C ASP A 48 -1.19 4.27 -15.11
N THR A 49 -1.77 3.48 -16.00
CA THR A 49 -3.22 3.43 -16.20
C THR A 49 -3.94 2.92 -14.94
N ALA A 50 -3.41 1.87 -14.30
CA ALA A 50 -4.03 1.28 -13.12
C ALA A 50 -4.09 2.26 -11.94
N VAL A 51 -3.03 3.07 -11.75
CA VAL A 51 -2.99 4.14 -10.75
C VAL A 51 -3.99 5.25 -11.07
N ARG A 52 -4.16 5.62 -12.34
CA ARG A 52 -5.16 6.63 -12.74
C ARG A 52 -6.60 6.17 -12.50
N GLU A 53 -6.86 4.88 -12.65
CA GLU A 53 -8.16 4.26 -12.38
C GLU A 53 -8.48 4.14 -10.88
N ALA A 54 -7.50 4.36 -9.98
CA ALA A 54 -7.69 4.35 -8.53
C ALA A 54 -8.86 5.23 -8.08
N ARG A 55 -9.12 6.35 -8.79
CA ARG A 55 -10.23 7.26 -8.51
C ARG A 55 -11.55 6.53 -8.31
N GLU A 56 -11.93 5.64 -9.22
CA GLU A 56 -13.23 4.97 -9.17
C GLU A 56 -13.28 3.95 -8.02
N ARG A 57 -12.18 3.23 -7.78
CA ARG A 57 -12.09 2.28 -6.66
C ARG A 57 -12.12 3.00 -5.31
N VAL A 58 -11.35 4.07 -5.16
CA VAL A 58 -11.31 4.90 -3.95
C VAL A 58 -12.69 5.53 -3.69
N ARG A 59 -13.32 6.11 -4.71
CA ARG A 59 -14.64 6.72 -4.58
C ARG A 59 -15.72 5.73 -4.12
N ALA A 60 -15.72 4.53 -4.70
CA ALA A 60 -16.64 3.47 -4.31
C ALA A 60 -16.37 3.00 -2.87
N ALA A 61 -15.10 2.75 -2.51
CA ALA A 61 -14.71 2.30 -1.17
C ALA A 61 -15.07 3.33 -0.09
N VAL A 62 -14.81 4.63 -0.32
CA VAL A 62 -15.20 5.71 0.61
C VAL A 62 -16.70 5.70 0.88
N LYS A 63 -17.53 5.57 -0.16
CA LYS A 63 -18.98 5.51 -0.01
C LYS A 63 -19.44 4.25 0.75
N THR A 64 -18.81 3.11 0.46
CA THR A 64 -19.19 1.83 1.08
C THR A 64 -18.84 1.78 2.57
N CYS A 65 -17.75 2.44 3.00
CA CYS A 65 -17.40 2.53 4.42
C CYS A 65 -18.15 3.65 5.18
N GLY A 66 -19.12 4.32 4.54
CA GLY A 66 -19.97 5.33 5.16
C GLY A 66 -19.31 6.71 5.31
N ALA A 67 -18.11 6.91 4.77
CA ALA A 67 -17.43 8.20 4.75
C ALA A 67 -17.89 9.08 3.58
N ARG A 68 -17.62 10.37 3.66
CA ARG A 68 -17.97 11.34 2.61
C ARG A 68 -16.82 11.51 1.64
N PHE A 69 -17.08 11.27 0.36
CA PHE A 69 -16.11 11.59 -0.67
C PHE A 69 -16.09 13.11 -0.90
N PRO A 70 -14.93 13.78 -0.85
CA PRO A 70 -14.85 15.23 -0.99
C PRO A 70 -15.41 15.74 -2.33
N VAL A 71 -16.28 16.75 -2.28
CA VAL A 71 -16.80 17.46 -3.47
C VAL A 71 -15.94 18.71 -3.69
N SER A 72 -14.70 18.50 -4.14
CA SER A 72 -13.67 19.54 -4.32
C SER A 72 -12.76 19.16 -5.49
N ARG A 73 -11.87 20.04 -5.85
CA ARG A 73 -10.76 19.69 -6.74
C ARG A 73 -9.71 18.94 -5.93
N ILE A 74 -9.48 17.69 -6.30
CA ILE A 74 -8.54 16.77 -5.66
C ILE A 74 -7.31 16.65 -6.54
N THR A 75 -6.14 16.87 -5.99
CA THR A 75 -4.87 16.57 -6.63
C THR A 75 -4.10 15.58 -5.76
N VAL A 76 -3.71 14.46 -6.35
CA VAL A 76 -2.88 13.44 -5.71
C VAL A 76 -1.52 13.43 -6.40
N ASN A 77 -0.46 13.72 -5.66
CA ASN A 77 0.91 13.61 -6.16
C ASN A 77 1.60 12.39 -5.58
N LEU A 78 2.22 11.58 -6.44
CA LEU A 78 3.00 10.39 -6.05
C LEU A 78 4.50 10.70 -6.18
N ALA A 79 5.14 11.07 -5.09
CA ALA A 79 6.58 11.35 -5.06
C ALA A 79 7.39 10.07 -4.82
N PRO A 80 8.63 9.95 -5.37
CA PRO A 80 9.32 10.91 -6.22
C PRO A 80 8.87 10.88 -7.69
N ALA A 81 8.84 12.03 -8.35
CA ALA A 81 8.33 12.17 -9.73
C ALA A 81 9.24 11.57 -10.82
N ASN A 82 10.46 11.16 -10.48
CA ASN A 82 11.43 10.55 -11.40
C ASN A 82 11.27 9.02 -11.53
N GLN A 83 10.37 8.41 -10.76
CA GLN A 83 10.06 6.98 -10.82
C GLN A 83 8.62 6.77 -11.25
N ARG A 84 8.38 5.83 -12.17
CA ARG A 84 7.06 5.44 -12.61
C ARG A 84 6.36 4.63 -11.52
N LYS A 85 5.10 4.96 -11.23
CA LYS A 85 4.26 4.24 -10.27
C LYS A 85 3.35 3.32 -11.04
N GLU A 86 3.42 2.03 -10.73
CA GLU A 86 2.69 0.99 -11.43
C GLU A 86 1.83 0.17 -10.46
N GLY A 87 0.70 -0.30 -10.98
CA GLY A 87 -0.20 -1.18 -10.27
C GLY A 87 -1.17 -0.47 -9.31
N THR A 88 -1.89 -1.27 -8.55
CA THR A 88 -3.03 -0.82 -7.73
C THR A 88 -2.68 -0.63 -6.25
N VAL A 89 -1.41 -0.80 -5.88
CA VAL A 89 -0.91 -0.75 -4.50
C VAL A 89 -1.17 0.58 -3.79
N TYR A 90 -1.36 1.66 -4.55
CA TYR A 90 -1.56 3.02 -4.04
C TYR A 90 -3.02 3.37 -3.74
N ASP A 91 -3.98 2.50 -4.02
CA ASP A 91 -5.40 2.78 -3.76
C ASP A 91 -5.66 3.11 -2.30
N LEU A 92 -5.14 2.28 -1.39
CA LEU A 92 -5.32 2.47 0.04
C LEU A 92 -4.69 3.77 0.56
N PRO A 93 -3.40 4.10 0.31
CA PRO A 93 -2.83 5.36 0.79
C PRO A 93 -3.49 6.60 0.16
N ILE A 94 -3.98 6.53 -1.08
CA ILE A 94 -4.78 7.61 -1.69
C ILE A 94 -6.07 7.81 -0.91
N LEU A 95 -6.82 6.74 -0.60
CA LEU A 95 -8.03 6.81 0.19
C LEU A 95 -7.78 7.46 1.56
N LEU A 96 -6.76 6.99 2.28
CA LEU A 96 -6.42 7.51 3.60
C LEU A 96 -6.02 8.98 3.56
N GLY A 97 -5.21 9.37 2.57
CA GLY A 97 -4.81 10.76 2.35
C GLY A 97 -6.01 11.67 2.10
N LEU A 98 -6.98 11.23 1.32
CA LEU A 98 -8.21 11.98 1.06
C LEU A 98 -9.09 12.12 2.31
N LEU A 99 -9.27 11.05 3.07
CA LEU A 99 -10.07 11.09 4.31
C LEU A 99 -9.41 11.96 5.39
N THR A 100 -8.09 11.94 5.48
CA THR A 100 -7.36 12.82 6.41
C THR A 100 -7.43 14.28 5.94
N ALA A 101 -7.26 14.55 4.64
CA ALA A 101 -7.35 15.90 4.08
C ALA A 101 -8.77 16.50 4.17
N SER A 102 -9.81 15.67 4.23
CA SER A 102 -11.20 16.09 4.45
C SER A 102 -11.65 16.07 5.92
N GLU A 103 -10.72 15.88 6.85
CA GLU A 103 -10.97 15.82 8.30
C GLU A 103 -11.93 14.67 8.72
N GLU A 104 -12.15 13.69 7.87
CA GLU A 104 -12.93 12.48 8.18
C GLU A 104 -12.10 11.43 8.96
N LEU A 105 -10.77 11.59 8.96
CA LEU A 105 -9.82 10.72 9.66
C LEU A 105 -8.78 11.59 10.39
N PRO A 106 -8.37 11.20 11.61
CA PRO A 106 -7.28 11.90 12.31
C PRO A 106 -5.95 11.76 11.55
N PRO A 107 -4.94 12.60 11.88
CA PRO A 107 -3.60 12.47 11.32
C PRO A 107 -3.05 11.05 11.45
N LEU A 108 -2.43 10.54 10.39
CA LEU A 108 -1.86 9.21 10.36
C LEU A 108 -0.53 9.15 11.10
N PRO A 109 -0.13 8.01 11.66
CA PRO A 109 1.17 7.85 12.30
C PRO A 109 2.31 8.08 11.29
N GLU A 110 3.30 8.90 11.64
CA GLU A 110 4.44 9.24 10.78
C GLU A 110 5.35 8.05 10.49
N ASP A 111 5.37 7.06 11.39
CA ASP A 111 6.15 5.83 11.28
C ASP A 111 5.41 4.70 10.55
N ALA A 112 4.24 5.00 9.96
CA ALA A 112 3.40 4.03 9.28
C ALA A 112 3.43 4.18 7.76
N ALA A 113 3.36 3.04 7.04
CA ALA A 113 3.08 3.00 5.62
C ALA A 113 1.91 2.06 5.30
N PHE A 114 1.25 2.33 4.19
CA PHE A 114 0.00 1.68 3.80
C PHE A 114 0.11 1.17 2.37
N LEU A 115 -0.28 -0.08 2.14
CA LEU A 115 -0.28 -0.76 0.84
C LEU A 115 -1.62 -1.48 0.63
N GLY A 116 -2.14 -1.45 -0.57
CA GLY A 116 -3.28 -2.31 -0.89
C GLY A 116 -4.12 -1.82 -2.06
N GLU A 117 -4.61 -2.77 -2.83
CA GLU A 117 -5.64 -2.54 -3.83
C GLU A 117 -7.02 -2.52 -3.17
N LEU A 118 -7.89 -1.62 -3.61
CA LEU A 118 -9.28 -1.54 -3.15
C LEU A 118 -10.23 -2.22 -4.12
N SER A 119 -11.10 -3.07 -3.58
CA SER A 119 -12.31 -3.45 -4.29
C SER A 119 -13.37 -2.35 -4.19
N LEU A 120 -14.38 -2.37 -5.05
CA LEU A 120 -15.51 -1.43 -4.98
C LEU A 120 -16.32 -1.55 -3.68
N THR A 121 -16.21 -2.67 -2.98
CA THR A 121 -16.86 -2.90 -1.69
C THR A 121 -16.02 -2.48 -0.49
N GLY A 122 -14.82 -1.91 -0.71
CA GLY A 122 -13.91 -1.51 0.34
C GLY A 122 -13.07 -2.64 0.94
N ALA A 123 -13.13 -3.87 0.40
CA ALA A 123 -12.22 -4.93 0.79
C ALA A 123 -10.82 -4.68 0.21
N LEU A 124 -9.77 -5.03 0.96
CA LEU A 124 -8.40 -4.99 0.48
C LEU A 124 -8.06 -6.28 -0.27
N ARG A 125 -7.57 -6.11 -1.49
CA ARG A 125 -7.07 -7.18 -2.34
C ARG A 125 -5.55 -7.28 -2.24
N PRO A 126 -4.99 -8.50 -2.35
CA PRO A 126 -3.55 -8.69 -2.30
C PRO A 126 -2.87 -7.99 -3.47
N VAL A 127 -1.66 -7.51 -3.20
CA VAL A 127 -0.77 -6.88 -4.19
C VAL A 127 0.51 -7.70 -4.33
N ALA A 128 1.18 -7.58 -5.47
CA ALA A 128 2.43 -8.28 -5.70
C ALA A 128 3.63 -7.55 -5.10
N GLY A 129 4.67 -8.30 -4.69
CA GLY A 129 5.96 -7.77 -4.29
C GLY A 129 5.98 -7.11 -2.91
N VAL A 130 5.16 -7.58 -1.98
CA VAL A 130 5.10 -7.00 -0.63
C VAL A 130 6.38 -7.27 0.16
N LEU A 131 7.03 -8.42 0.00
CA LEU A 131 8.30 -8.69 0.69
C LEU A 131 9.40 -7.67 0.37
N PRO A 132 9.78 -7.39 -0.89
CA PRO A 132 10.77 -6.35 -1.18
C PRO A 132 10.33 -4.94 -0.74
N MET A 133 9.03 -4.64 -0.74
CA MET A 133 8.51 -3.39 -0.17
C MET A 133 8.67 -3.36 1.36
N ALA A 134 8.40 -4.46 2.07
CA ALA A 134 8.58 -4.58 3.51
C ALA A 134 10.06 -4.45 3.93
N LEU A 135 10.97 -5.07 3.18
CA LEU A 135 12.42 -4.89 3.38
C LEU A 135 12.88 -3.45 3.13
N CYS A 136 12.22 -2.74 2.23
CA CYS A 136 12.48 -1.32 2.02
C CYS A 136 11.93 -0.48 3.17
N ALA A 137 10.76 -0.82 3.72
CA ALA A 137 10.12 -0.10 4.82
C ALA A 137 11.06 0.04 6.04
N ASP A 138 11.71 -1.05 6.46
CA ASP A 138 12.66 -1.02 7.56
C ASP A 138 13.82 -0.05 7.29
N ARG A 139 14.40 -0.10 6.09
CA ARG A 139 15.50 0.81 5.68
C ARG A 139 15.08 2.27 5.64
N CYS A 140 13.80 2.56 5.35
CA CYS A 140 13.24 3.91 5.33
C CYS A 140 12.76 4.39 6.70
N GLY A 141 12.95 3.62 7.77
CA GLY A 141 12.51 3.97 9.12
C GLY A 141 10.99 3.87 9.34
N ILE A 142 10.30 3.12 8.48
CA ILE A 142 8.90 2.75 8.69
C ILE A 142 8.87 1.65 9.75
N ARG A 143 8.03 1.81 10.77
CA ARG A 143 7.91 0.84 11.87
C ARG A 143 6.62 0.05 11.82
N LYS A 144 5.60 0.60 11.18
CA LYS A 144 4.27 0.00 11.06
C LYS A 144 3.90 -0.12 9.59
N LEU A 145 3.62 -1.33 9.14
CA LEU A 145 3.25 -1.59 7.75
C LEU A 145 1.86 -2.22 7.69
N TYR A 146 0.92 -1.48 7.11
CA TYR A 146 -0.45 -1.94 6.89
C TYR A 146 -0.57 -2.53 5.50
N VAL A 147 -0.91 -3.81 5.41
CA VAL A 147 -0.98 -4.57 4.15
C VAL A 147 -2.29 -5.35 4.06
N PRO A 148 -2.72 -5.75 2.86
CA PRO A 148 -3.82 -6.70 2.74
C PRO A 148 -3.54 -7.96 3.57
N ALA A 149 -4.55 -8.47 4.27
CA ALA A 149 -4.39 -9.62 5.18
C ALA A 149 -3.71 -10.82 4.51
N ARG A 150 -3.98 -11.05 3.23
CA ARG A 150 -3.36 -12.14 2.44
C ARG A 150 -1.86 -11.93 2.16
N ASN A 151 -1.35 -10.70 2.27
CA ASN A 151 0.07 -10.40 2.11
C ASN A 151 0.82 -10.36 3.46
N ALA A 152 0.13 -10.45 4.58
CA ALA A 152 0.76 -10.26 5.88
C ALA A 152 1.87 -11.28 6.15
N ALA A 153 1.67 -12.55 5.80
CA ALA A 153 2.65 -13.61 6.00
C ALA A 153 4.01 -13.29 5.34
N GLU A 154 4.00 -12.89 4.07
CA GLU A 154 5.24 -12.52 3.37
C GLU A 154 5.86 -11.24 3.92
N ALA A 155 5.05 -10.25 4.33
CA ALA A 155 5.54 -9.01 4.92
C ALA A 155 6.25 -9.23 6.25
N THR A 156 5.82 -10.21 7.06
CA THR A 156 6.45 -10.54 8.35
C THR A 156 7.84 -11.16 8.24
N LEU A 157 8.30 -11.50 7.04
CA LEU A 157 9.67 -11.96 6.79
C LEU A 157 10.69 -10.82 6.87
N ALA A 158 10.25 -9.57 6.74
CA ALA A 158 11.10 -8.41 7.00
C ALA A 158 11.21 -8.15 8.50
N ASP A 159 12.44 -7.99 8.98
CA ASP A 159 12.71 -7.63 10.37
C ASP A 159 12.51 -6.11 10.60
N GLY A 160 12.42 -5.69 11.85
CA GLY A 160 12.39 -4.26 12.22
C GLY A 160 11.06 -3.54 12.01
N ILE A 161 10.05 -4.19 11.46
CA ILE A 161 8.71 -3.63 11.23
C ILE A 161 7.61 -4.45 11.91
N THR A 162 6.54 -3.78 12.30
CA THR A 162 5.31 -4.42 12.76
C THR A 162 4.29 -4.43 11.62
N VAL A 163 3.81 -5.61 11.25
CA VAL A 163 2.88 -5.80 10.14
C VAL A 163 1.45 -5.88 10.66
N TYR A 164 0.55 -5.09 10.09
CA TYR A 164 -0.87 -5.09 10.42
C TYR A 164 -1.69 -5.63 9.24
N PRO A 165 -2.34 -6.81 9.39
CA PRO A 165 -3.16 -7.41 8.35
C PRO A 165 -4.50 -6.68 8.25
N VAL A 166 -4.81 -6.11 7.09
CA VAL A 166 -6.05 -5.37 6.86
C VAL A 166 -6.93 -6.13 5.88
N GLU A 167 -8.17 -6.39 6.27
CA GLU A 167 -9.16 -7.05 5.42
C GLU A 167 -9.98 -6.05 4.59
N ASN A 168 -10.34 -4.92 5.19
CA ASN A 168 -11.16 -3.91 4.55
C ASN A 168 -10.95 -2.52 5.15
N VAL A 169 -11.41 -1.50 4.43
CA VAL A 169 -11.28 -0.09 4.82
C VAL A 169 -11.97 0.19 6.16
N ALA A 170 -13.18 -0.33 6.39
CA ALA A 170 -13.93 -0.04 7.62
C ALA A 170 -13.16 -0.51 8.87
N GLN A 171 -12.58 -1.72 8.83
CA GLN A 171 -11.72 -2.23 9.88
C GLN A 171 -10.51 -1.32 10.15
N LEU A 172 -9.83 -0.88 9.08
CA LEU A 172 -8.67 0.00 9.21
C LEU A 172 -9.06 1.36 9.79
N LEU A 173 -10.16 1.96 9.36
CA LEU A 173 -10.63 3.25 9.89
C LEU A 173 -10.97 3.15 11.38
N ALA A 174 -11.64 2.08 11.82
CA ALA A 174 -11.91 1.82 13.24
C ALA A 174 -10.62 1.68 14.06
N HIS A 175 -9.61 1.00 13.50
CA HIS A 175 -8.28 0.89 14.13
C HIS A 175 -7.58 2.25 14.25
N LEU A 176 -7.53 3.03 13.17
CA LEU A 176 -6.87 4.34 13.16
C LEU A 176 -7.56 5.39 14.05
N ARG A 177 -8.87 5.23 14.29
CA ARG A 177 -9.63 6.04 15.26
C ARG A 177 -9.48 5.57 16.70
N GLY A 178 -8.81 4.43 16.92
CA GLY A 178 -8.64 3.85 18.26
C GLY A 178 -9.88 3.10 18.78
N GLU A 179 -10.85 2.81 17.93
CA GLU A 179 -12.11 2.14 18.29
C GLU A 179 -11.92 0.63 18.44
N THR A 180 -11.28 -0.01 17.45
CA THR A 180 -11.05 -1.45 17.41
C THR A 180 -9.64 -1.73 16.89
N PRO A 181 -8.71 -2.15 17.74
CA PRO A 181 -7.35 -2.40 17.33
C PRO A 181 -7.23 -3.63 16.41
N ILE A 182 -6.46 -3.52 15.35
CA ILE A 182 -6.01 -4.65 14.55
C ILE A 182 -4.80 -5.25 15.26
N PRO A 183 -4.80 -6.55 15.60
CA PRO A 183 -3.62 -7.19 16.16
C PRO A 183 -2.52 -7.27 15.10
N PRO A 184 -1.24 -7.08 15.50
CA PRO A 184 -0.13 -7.30 14.58
C PRO A 184 -0.07 -8.77 14.14
N ALA A 185 0.39 -8.99 12.91
CA ALA A 185 0.59 -10.33 12.40
C ALA A 185 1.77 -11.00 13.11
N GLU A 186 1.61 -12.28 13.44
CA GLU A 186 2.71 -13.11 13.90
C GLU A 186 3.69 -13.39 12.75
N ARG A 187 4.98 -13.52 13.09
CA ARG A 187 6.00 -13.85 12.10
C ARG A 187 5.67 -15.20 11.45
N TRP A 188 5.61 -15.19 10.13
CA TRP A 188 5.41 -16.43 9.38
C TRP A 188 6.57 -17.40 9.61
N GLN A 189 6.23 -18.65 9.84
CA GLN A 189 7.18 -19.75 9.97
C GLN A 189 6.80 -20.87 9.00
N PRO A 190 7.79 -21.55 8.39
CA PRO A 190 7.51 -22.71 7.57
C PRO A 190 6.76 -23.77 8.38
N THR A 191 5.68 -24.29 7.85
CA THR A 191 4.86 -25.33 8.52
C THR A 191 5.54 -26.69 8.60
N GLY A 192 6.72 -26.83 8.00
CA GLY A 192 7.45 -28.11 7.95
C GLY A 192 6.86 -29.13 6.98
N GLU A 193 5.72 -28.83 6.35
CA GLU A 193 5.17 -29.65 5.28
C GLU A 193 6.05 -29.49 4.03
N THR A 194 6.86 -30.49 3.76
CA THR A 194 7.53 -30.61 2.46
C THR A 194 6.48 -31.05 1.44
N LEU A 195 6.04 -30.10 0.62
CA LEU A 195 5.28 -30.48 -0.59
C LEU A 195 6.15 -31.44 -1.41
N PRO A 196 5.59 -32.53 -1.94
CA PRO A 196 6.33 -33.40 -2.86
C PRO A 196 6.76 -32.54 -4.05
N MET A 197 8.05 -32.26 -4.11
CA MET A 197 8.62 -31.51 -5.23
C MET A 197 9.06 -32.50 -6.31
N PRO A 198 8.74 -32.25 -7.59
CA PRO A 198 9.28 -33.05 -8.69
C PRO A 198 10.81 -33.04 -8.65
N ASP A 199 11.43 -34.19 -8.76
CA ASP A 199 12.87 -34.31 -8.85
C ASP A 199 13.34 -34.15 -10.30
N PHE A 200 14.57 -33.69 -10.52
CA PHE A 200 15.16 -33.58 -11.85
C PHE A 200 15.25 -34.93 -12.57
N SER A 201 15.24 -36.04 -11.84
CA SER A 201 15.16 -37.40 -12.42
C SER A 201 13.84 -37.65 -13.16
N GLU A 202 12.77 -36.94 -12.81
CA GLU A 202 11.46 -37.06 -13.47
C GLU A 202 11.42 -36.29 -14.81
N VAL A 203 12.37 -35.37 -15.03
CA VAL A 203 12.45 -34.62 -16.28
C VAL A 203 13.25 -35.40 -17.29
N MET A 204 12.61 -35.81 -18.38
CA MET A 204 13.27 -36.56 -19.46
C MET A 204 14.16 -35.66 -20.31
N GLY A 205 15.44 -35.99 -20.43
CA GLY A 205 16.42 -35.21 -21.18
C GLY A 205 16.76 -33.89 -20.48
N GLN A 206 17.11 -32.85 -21.27
CA GLN A 206 17.46 -31.50 -20.79
C GLN A 206 18.70 -31.43 -19.89
N GLU A 207 19.68 -32.32 -20.08
CA GLU A 207 20.86 -32.47 -19.20
C GLU A 207 21.63 -31.17 -19.00
N ASN A 208 21.78 -30.35 -20.07
CA ASN A 208 22.46 -29.07 -19.97
C ASN A 208 21.69 -28.07 -19.10
N VAL A 209 20.35 -28.06 -19.21
CA VAL A 209 19.50 -27.15 -18.42
C VAL A 209 19.52 -27.58 -16.95
N LYS A 210 19.41 -28.85 -16.64
CA LYS A 210 19.53 -29.42 -15.29
C LYS A 210 20.86 -28.99 -14.67
N ARG A 211 21.96 -29.15 -15.41
CA ARG A 211 23.30 -28.78 -14.93
C ARG A 211 23.44 -27.28 -14.64
N VAL A 212 22.89 -26.42 -15.52
CA VAL A 212 22.90 -24.97 -15.28
C VAL A 212 22.08 -24.59 -14.04
N LEU A 213 20.92 -25.22 -13.84
CA LEU A 213 20.10 -24.97 -12.66
C LEU A 213 20.75 -25.45 -11.37
N GLU A 214 21.46 -26.60 -11.38
CA GLU A 214 22.26 -27.07 -10.24
C GLU A 214 23.36 -26.07 -9.86
N ILE A 215 24.08 -25.56 -10.86
CA ILE A 215 25.14 -24.56 -10.65
C ILE A 215 24.54 -23.27 -10.07
N ALA A 216 23.43 -22.80 -10.64
CA ALA A 216 22.75 -21.60 -10.14
C ALA A 216 22.25 -21.77 -8.69
N ALA A 217 21.71 -22.95 -8.37
CA ALA A 217 21.27 -23.25 -7.01
C ALA A 217 22.43 -23.35 -6.00
N ALA A 218 23.61 -23.75 -6.45
CA ALA A 218 24.83 -23.77 -5.65
C ALA A 218 25.45 -22.36 -5.43
N GLY A 219 24.88 -21.31 -6.00
CA GLY A 219 25.35 -19.92 -5.85
C GLY A 219 26.32 -19.48 -6.94
N GLY A 220 26.14 -20.00 -8.13
CA GLY A 220 26.93 -19.63 -9.32
C GLY A 220 26.60 -18.26 -9.87
#